data_de52ec66bb42758d70d19903f67f207a
#
_entry.id   de52ec66bb42758d70d19903f67f207a
#
_cell.length_a   1.000
_cell.length_b   1.000
_cell.length_c   1.000
_cell.angle_alpha   90.00
_cell.angle_beta   90.00
_cell.angle_gamma   90.00
#
_symmetry.space_group_name_H-M   'P 1'
#
loop_
_entity.id
_entity.type
_entity.pdbx_description
1 polymer ?
#
loop_
_entity_poly.entity_id
_entity_poly.type
_entity_poly.pdbx_seq_one_letter_code
_entity_poly.pdbx_strand_id
1 'polypeptide(L)'
;AAQKQALLEAFDTVLKQQAEAREAELREAEARRRARRRVRPTIAASAVLSLVLCTYLYIERPQWLFPSAALPESVAIKEASLRIGMANVAQHVERHRQRTGAPPRSLAEAATRAEGMTYETLGSGGWRLVGANGGIELTLTSQDSLPRFLGNSFEVISRRPR
;
A
#
# COMPACT_ATOMS: atom_id res chain seq x y z
N ALA A 1 63.60 -68.09 17.69
CA ALA A 1 63.05 -67.16 18.72
C ALA A 1 63.00 -65.70 18.22
N ALA A 2 64.05 -65.18 17.60
CA ALA A 2 64.19 -63.77 17.15
C ALA A 2 63.14 -63.33 16.11
N GLN A 3 62.79 -64.22 15.19
CA GLN A 3 61.82 -63.92 14.13
C GLN A 3 60.38 -63.70 14.64
N LYS A 4 59.98 -64.38 15.73
CA LYS A 4 58.68 -64.19 16.38
C LYS A 4 58.62 -62.85 17.14
N GLN A 5 59.70 -62.42 17.75
CA GLN A 5 59.79 -61.15 18.46
C GLN A 5 59.71 -59.97 17.50
N ALA A 6 60.43 -60.01 16.38
CA ALA A 6 60.36 -58.96 15.34
C ALA A 6 58.95 -58.85 14.74
N LEU A 7 58.22 -59.96 14.61
CA LEU A 7 56.83 -59.95 14.09
C LEU A 7 55.84 -59.36 15.09
N LEU A 8 56.02 -59.63 16.38
CA LEU A 8 55.21 -59.03 17.44
C LEU A 8 55.44 -57.52 17.58
N GLU A 9 56.71 -57.07 17.48
CA GLU A 9 57.03 -55.64 17.48
C GLU A 9 56.46 -54.90 16.25
N ALA A 10 56.52 -55.48 15.09
CA ALA A 10 55.90 -54.93 13.89
C ALA A 10 54.39 -54.84 14.02
N PHE A 11 53.74 -55.85 14.61
CA PHE A 11 52.32 -55.88 14.85
C PHE A 11 51.88 -54.83 15.85
N ASP A 12 52.61 -54.67 16.96
CA ASP A 12 52.36 -53.60 17.96
C ASP A 12 52.53 -52.21 17.36
N THR A 13 53.49 -52.04 16.46
CA THR A 13 53.70 -50.75 15.80
C THR A 13 52.56 -50.39 14.88
N VAL A 14 52.05 -51.36 14.14
CA VAL A 14 50.88 -51.18 13.25
C VAL A 14 49.58 -50.89 14.05
N LEU A 15 49.40 -51.62 15.17
CA LEU A 15 48.24 -51.35 16.04
C LEU A 15 48.28 -49.94 16.66
N LYS A 16 49.45 -49.49 17.09
CA LYS A 16 49.63 -48.11 17.59
C LYS A 16 49.35 -47.08 16.52
N GLN A 17 49.87 -47.27 15.31
CA GLN A 17 49.59 -46.36 14.19
C GLN A 17 48.11 -46.34 13.79
N GLN A 18 47.45 -47.48 13.82
CA GLN A 18 46.00 -47.52 13.55
C GLN A 18 45.17 -46.84 14.66
N ALA A 19 45.57 -46.98 15.93
CA ALA A 19 44.91 -46.30 17.05
C ALA A 19 45.07 -44.78 16.94
N GLU A 20 46.30 -44.32 16.67
CA GLU A 20 46.57 -42.88 16.50
C GLU A 20 45.81 -42.28 15.29
N ALA A 21 45.75 -43.02 14.17
CA ALA A 21 45.00 -42.59 13.00
C ALA A 21 43.51 -42.47 13.29
N ARG A 22 42.92 -43.42 14.01
CA ARG A 22 41.49 -43.36 14.43
C ARG A 22 41.23 -42.19 15.38
N GLU A 23 42.10 -41.93 16.33
CA GLU A 23 41.97 -40.77 17.22
C GLU A 23 42.09 -39.45 16.46
N ALA A 24 42.99 -39.34 15.49
CA ALA A 24 43.09 -38.16 14.64
C ALA A 24 41.81 -37.92 13.84
N GLU A 25 41.26 -38.97 13.22
CA GLU A 25 40.00 -38.91 12.48
C GLU A 25 38.82 -38.48 13.38
N LEU A 26 38.73 -39.00 14.59
CA LEU A 26 37.69 -38.61 15.56
C LEU A 26 37.84 -37.15 15.98
N ARG A 27 39.06 -36.66 16.24
CA ARG A 27 39.30 -35.25 16.55
C ARG A 27 38.92 -34.32 15.40
N GLU A 28 39.26 -34.70 14.16
CA GLU A 28 38.87 -33.93 12.99
C GLU A 28 37.35 -33.93 12.79
N ALA A 29 36.68 -35.07 12.97
CA ALA A 29 35.25 -35.16 12.88
C ALA A 29 34.52 -34.30 13.91
N GLU A 30 35.04 -34.28 15.15
CA GLU A 30 34.51 -33.38 16.20
C GLU A 30 34.79 -31.91 15.90
N ALA A 31 35.95 -31.56 15.40
CA ALA A 31 36.28 -30.19 15.00
C ALA A 31 35.34 -29.70 13.87
N ARG A 32 35.09 -30.53 12.88
CA ARG A 32 34.14 -30.26 11.79
C ARG A 32 32.68 -30.10 12.30
N ARG A 33 32.25 -30.92 13.28
CA ARG A 33 30.93 -30.79 13.93
C ARG A 33 30.80 -29.50 14.74
N ARG A 34 31.88 -29.09 15.49
CA ARG A 34 31.90 -27.84 16.23
C ARG A 34 31.90 -26.63 15.30
N ALA A 35 32.62 -26.68 14.18
CA ALA A 35 32.63 -25.62 13.19
C ALA A 35 31.22 -25.45 12.49
N ARG A 36 30.53 -26.54 12.22
CA ARG A 36 29.15 -26.50 11.67
C ARG A 36 28.12 -25.96 12.67
N ARG A 37 28.29 -26.20 13.97
CA ARG A 37 27.40 -25.68 15.02
C ARG A 37 27.62 -24.21 15.35
N ARG A 38 28.75 -23.61 14.96
CA ARG A 38 28.95 -22.17 15.07
C ARG A 38 28.10 -21.49 14.00
N VAL A 39 26.87 -21.15 14.39
CA VAL A 39 26.06 -20.20 13.61
C VAL A 39 26.94 -18.99 13.37
N ARG A 40 27.23 -18.70 12.10
CA ARG A 40 28.07 -17.53 11.77
C ARG A 40 27.43 -16.31 12.45
N PRO A 41 28.19 -15.51 13.20
CA PRO A 41 27.64 -14.38 13.96
C PRO A 41 26.84 -13.42 13.06
N THR A 42 27.19 -13.36 11.78
CA THR A 42 26.46 -12.61 10.76
C THR A 42 25.02 -13.11 10.55
N ILE A 43 24.80 -14.45 10.53
CA ILE A 43 23.46 -15.04 10.36
C ILE A 43 22.61 -14.79 11.61
N ALA A 44 23.20 -14.91 12.80
CA ALA A 44 22.49 -14.59 14.04
C ALA A 44 22.11 -13.10 14.10
N ALA A 45 23.03 -12.22 13.75
CA ALA A 45 22.79 -10.78 13.72
C ALA A 45 21.69 -10.40 12.69
N SER A 46 21.73 -10.99 11.50
CA SER A 46 20.69 -10.73 10.48
C SER A 46 19.32 -11.25 10.91
N ALA A 47 19.24 -12.39 11.58
CA ALA A 47 17.98 -12.92 12.10
C ALA A 47 17.38 -12.01 13.18
N VAL A 48 18.21 -11.51 14.11
CA VAL A 48 17.77 -10.56 15.13
C VAL A 48 17.30 -9.25 14.49
N LEU A 49 18.06 -8.71 13.55
CA LEU A 49 17.69 -7.47 12.83
C LEU A 49 16.38 -7.64 12.09
N SER A 50 16.18 -8.77 11.38
CA SER A 50 14.92 -9.08 10.69
C SER A 50 13.75 -9.17 11.67
N LEU A 51 13.95 -9.79 12.83
CA LEU A 51 12.91 -9.89 13.86
C LEU A 51 12.50 -8.50 14.37
N VAL A 52 13.49 -7.66 14.69
CA VAL A 52 13.25 -6.27 15.14
C VAL A 52 12.51 -5.47 14.06
N LEU A 53 12.94 -5.58 12.80
CA LEU A 53 12.29 -4.89 11.68
C LEU A 53 10.84 -5.36 11.49
N CYS A 54 10.59 -6.66 11.51
CA CYS A 54 9.24 -7.22 11.41
C CYS A 54 8.35 -6.74 12.57
N THR A 55 8.88 -6.71 13.79
CA THR A 55 8.16 -6.23 14.98
C THR A 55 7.83 -4.74 14.83
N TYR A 56 8.80 -3.93 14.38
CA TYR A 56 8.59 -2.51 14.11
C TYR A 56 7.48 -2.29 13.06
N LEU A 57 7.55 -2.98 11.91
CA LEU A 57 6.54 -2.89 10.86
C LEU A 57 5.15 -3.36 11.31
N TYR A 58 5.10 -4.34 12.21
CA TYR A 58 3.83 -4.82 12.76
C TYR A 58 3.17 -3.82 13.71
N ILE A 59 3.97 -3.14 14.55
CA ILE A 59 3.47 -2.15 15.53
C ILE A 59 3.13 -0.82 14.83
N GLU A 60 4.06 -0.28 14.07
CA GLU A 60 3.92 1.05 13.47
C GLU A 60 2.98 1.08 12.25
N ARG A 61 2.81 -0.05 11.57
CA ARG A 61 1.99 -0.18 10.35
C ARG A 61 2.10 1.04 9.43
N PRO A 62 3.31 1.36 8.95
CA PRO A 62 3.51 2.56 8.17
C PRO A 62 2.57 2.60 6.96
N GLN A 63 1.86 3.70 6.78
CA GLN A 63 0.79 3.86 5.76
C GLN A 63 1.28 3.68 4.32
N TRP A 64 2.58 3.93 4.08
CA TRP A 64 3.19 3.72 2.77
C TRP A 64 3.35 2.23 2.40
N LEU A 65 3.41 1.33 3.39
CA LEU A 65 3.53 -0.12 3.19
C LEU A 65 2.18 -0.84 3.38
N PHE A 66 1.36 -0.33 4.30
CA PHE A 66 0.02 -0.83 4.58
C PHE A 66 -0.98 0.32 4.35
N PRO A 67 -1.31 0.63 3.09
CA PRO A 67 -2.33 1.62 2.83
C PRO A 67 -3.61 1.16 3.54
N SER A 68 -4.10 1.97 4.48
CA SER A 68 -5.38 1.71 5.10
C SER A 68 -6.39 1.59 3.96
N ALA A 69 -7.07 0.47 3.85
CA ALA A 69 -8.23 0.37 2.98
C ALA A 69 -9.17 1.50 3.41
N ALA A 70 -9.27 2.54 2.57
CA ALA A 70 -10.14 3.67 2.86
C ALA A 70 -11.51 3.06 3.17
N LEU A 71 -12.01 3.30 4.39
CA LEU A 71 -13.35 2.86 4.75
C LEU A 71 -14.27 3.31 3.63
N PRO A 72 -15.14 2.43 3.09
CA PRO A 72 -16.01 2.80 2.00
C PRO A 72 -16.78 4.05 2.41
N GLU A 73 -16.56 5.15 1.68
CA GLU A 73 -17.24 6.40 1.98
C GLU A 73 -18.74 6.14 2.05
N SER A 74 -19.38 6.63 3.10
CA SER A 74 -20.83 6.50 3.22
C SER A 74 -21.53 7.15 2.02
N VAL A 75 -22.65 6.60 1.63
CA VAL A 75 -23.48 7.13 0.52
C VAL A 75 -23.72 8.63 0.70
N ALA A 76 -23.98 9.06 1.95
CA ALA A 76 -24.21 10.46 2.27
C ALA A 76 -22.98 11.36 2.00
N ILE A 77 -21.76 10.89 2.27
CA ILE A 77 -20.54 11.65 1.99
C ILE A 77 -20.29 11.74 0.47
N LYS A 78 -20.51 10.65 -0.27
CA LYS A 78 -20.37 10.64 -1.74
C LYS A 78 -21.36 11.59 -2.39
N GLU A 79 -22.60 11.57 -1.93
CA GLU A 79 -23.65 12.47 -2.42
C GLU A 79 -23.31 13.93 -2.10
N ALA A 80 -22.93 14.24 -0.86
CA ALA A 80 -22.54 15.59 -0.45
C ALA A 80 -21.33 16.11 -1.25
N SER A 81 -20.32 15.29 -1.47
CA SER A 81 -19.16 15.63 -2.30
C SER A 81 -19.56 15.91 -3.74
N LEU A 82 -20.44 15.10 -4.31
CA LEU A 82 -20.95 15.30 -5.66
C LEU A 82 -21.75 16.60 -5.78
N ARG A 83 -22.64 16.89 -4.83
CA ARG A 83 -23.42 18.15 -4.80
C ARG A 83 -22.50 19.38 -4.74
N ILE A 84 -21.47 19.36 -3.90
CA ILE A 84 -20.52 20.46 -3.78
C ILE A 84 -19.73 20.63 -5.09
N GLY A 85 -19.25 19.52 -5.67
CA GLY A 85 -18.55 19.54 -6.95
C GLY A 85 -19.41 20.11 -8.08
N MET A 86 -20.67 19.66 -8.22
CA MET A 86 -21.62 20.15 -9.21
C MET A 86 -21.94 21.63 -9.01
N ALA A 87 -22.14 22.07 -7.77
CA ALA A 87 -22.41 23.47 -7.48
C ALA A 87 -21.22 24.38 -7.86
N ASN A 88 -19.99 23.93 -7.63
CA ASN A 88 -18.79 24.65 -8.06
C ASN A 88 -18.72 24.78 -9.59
N VAL A 89 -18.97 23.69 -10.33
CA VAL A 89 -19.02 23.71 -11.79
C VAL A 89 -20.14 24.66 -12.28
N ALA A 90 -21.32 24.59 -11.67
CA ALA A 90 -22.45 25.47 -12.01
C ALA A 90 -22.12 26.96 -11.80
N GLN A 91 -21.37 27.30 -10.75
CA GLN A 91 -20.89 28.68 -10.54
C GLN A 91 -19.94 29.14 -11.64
N HIS A 92 -19.08 28.26 -12.18
CA HIS A 92 -18.22 28.59 -13.31
C HIS A 92 -19.01 28.80 -14.59
N VAL A 93 -20.02 27.96 -14.86
CA VAL A 93 -20.93 28.11 -15.99
C VAL A 93 -21.71 29.41 -15.91
N GLU A 94 -22.22 29.76 -14.72
CA GLU A 94 -23.01 30.98 -14.50
C GLU A 94 -22.16 32.23 -14.61
N ARG A 95 -20.92 32.23 -14.10
CA ARG A 95 -19.95 33.34 -14.32
C ARG A 95 -19.60 33.51 -15.80
N HIS A 96 -19.48 32.42 -16.57
CA HIS A 96 -19.30 32.52 -18.02
C HIS A 96 -20.51 33.18 -18.67
N ARG A 97 -21.72 32.72 -18.34
CA ARG A 97 -22.96 33.29 -18.84
C ARG A 97 -23.11 34.77 -18.55
N GLN A 98 -22.77 35.21 -17.33
CA GLN A 98 -22.80 36.62 -16.96
C GLN A 98 -21.83 37.47 -17.77
N ARG A 99 -20.66 36.93 -18.15
CA ARG A 99 -19.65 37.64 -18.96
C ARG A 99 -19.96 37.70 -20.43
N THR A 100 -20.55 36.64 -20.99
CA THR A 100 -20.74 36.44 -22.43
C THR A 100 -22.19 36.61 -22.90
N GLY A 101 -23.14 36.62 -21.97
CA GLY A 101 -24.58 36.67 -22.26
C GLY A 101 -25.22 35.32 -22.61
N ALA A 102 -24.40 34.26 -22.79
CA ALA A 102 -24.86 32.94 -23.16
C ALA A 102 -24.14 31.84 -22.34
N PRO A 103 -24.80 30.68 -22.12
CA PRO A 103 -24.13 29.55 -21.46
C PRO A 103 -22.99 29.03 -22.36
N PRO A 104 -21.88 28.52 -21.76
CA PRO A 104 -20.76 27.97 -22.51
C PRO A 104 -21.21 26.74 -23.29
N ARG A 105 -20.62 26.48 -24.44
CA ARG A 105 -20.90 25.27 -25.25
C ARG A 105 -20.28 24.01 -24.63
N SER A 106 -19.25 24.17 -23.81
CA SER A 106 -18.58 23.08 -23.12
C SER A 106 -18.03 23.55 -21.77
N LEU A 107 -17.77 22.62 -20.85
CA LEU A 107 -17.13 22.94 -19.57
C LEU A 107 -15.73 23.54 -19.72
N ALA A 108 -15.02 23.22 -20.80
CA ALA A 108 -13.72 23.80 -21.10
C ALA A 108 -13.79 25.32 -21.34
N GLU A 109 -14.85 25.82 -22.00
CA GLU A 109 -15.09 27.26 -22.20
C GLU A 109 -15.36 27.98 -20.86
N ALA A 110 -15.97 27.29 -19.91
CA ALA A 110 -16.17 27.81 -18.56
C ALA A 110 -14.90 27.76 -17.69
N ALA A 111 -13.73 27.38 -18.26
CA ALA A 111 -12.47 27.18 -17.58
C ALA A 111 -12.55 26.19 -16.39
N THR A 112 -13.39 25.16 -16.52
CA THR A 112 -13.53 24.12 -15.51
C THR A 112 -13.46 22.75 -16.13
N ARG A 113 -12.93 21.78 -15.37
CA ARG A 113 -12.94 20.37 -15.68
C ARG A 113 -13.73 19.64 -14.61
N ALA A 114 -14.60 18.74 -15.01
CA ALA A 114 -15.42 17.98 -14.09
C ALA A 114 -15.41 16.50 -14.50
N GLU A 115 -14.59 15.72 -13.83
CA GLU A 115 -14.56 14.27 -14.03
C GLU A 115 -15.88 13.66 -13.52
N GLY A 116 -16.48 12.76 -14.31
CA GLY A 116 -17.75 12.13 -13.97
C GLY A 116 -18.97 13.04 -14.09
N MET A 117 -18.86 14.19 -14.77
CA MET A 117 -19.98 15.11 -15.00
C MET A 117 -20.21 15.32 -16.50
N THR A 118 -21.46 15.28 -16.91
CA THR A 118 -21.92 15.58 -18.27
C THR A 118 -22.63 16.92 -18.27
N TYR A 119 -22.30 17.77 -19.24
CA TYR A 119 -22.87 19.10 -19.41
C TYR A 119 -23.60 19.19 -20.76
N GLU A 120 -24.82 19.75 -20.74
CA GLU A 120 -25.62 19.97 -21.92
C GLU A 120 -26.21 21.38 -21.91
N THR A 121 -26.22 22.04 -23.07
CA THR A 121 -26.92 23.31 -23.26
C THR A 121 -28.36 23.03 -23.73
N LEU A 122 -29.29 23.72 -23.11
CA LEU A 122 -30.72 23.64 -23.48
C LEU A 122 -31.08 24.76 -24.45
N GLY A 123 -31.94 24.48 -25.42
CA GLY A 123 -32.31 25.41 -26.52
C GLY A 123 -32.90 26.74 -26.09
N SER A 124 -33.28 26.92 -24.83
CA SER A 124 -33.83 28.15 -24.23
C SER A 124 -32.75 29.04 -23.56
N GLY A 125 -31.45 28.83 -23.82
CA GLY A 125 -30.38 29.51 -23.12
C GLY A 125 -30.13 29.01 -21.69
N GLY A 126 -30.74 27.88 -21.34
CA GLY A 126 -30.46 27.14 -20.10
C GLY A 126 -29.37 26.12 -20.28
N TRP A 127 -29.00 25.45 -19.17
CA TRP A 127 -28.04 24.36 -19.17
C TRP A 127 -28.47 23.27 -18.17
N ARG A 128 -27.98 22.07 -18.40
CA ARG A 128 -28.14 20.92 -17.51
C ARG A 128 -26.76 20.29 -17.22
N LEU A 129 -26.53 19.98 -15.99
CA LEU A 129 -25.35 19.27 -15.50
C LEU A 129 -25.79 17.97 -14.83
N VAL A 130 -25.26 16.84 -15.27
CA VAL A 130 -25.49 15.52 -14.68
C VAL A 130 -24.18 15.03 -14.11
N GLY A 131 -24.16 14.68 -12.84
CA GLY A 131 -22.98 14.15 -12.16
C GLY A 131 -23.24 12.75 -11.62
N ALA A 132 -22.23 11.87 -11.70
CA ALA A 132 -22.30 10.51 -11.18
C ALA A 132 -21.09 10.21 -10.29
N ASN A 133 -21.34 9.59 -9.14
CA ASN A 133 -20.30 9.14 -8.22
C ASN A 133 -20.74 7.89 -7.44
N GLY A 134 -20.07 6.76 -7.69
CA GLY A 134 -20.28 5.54 -6.90
C GLY A 134 -21.73 5.01 -6.88
N GLY A 135 -22.44 5.09 -8.01
CA GLY A 135 -23.82 4.65 -8.15
C GLY A 135 -24.88 5.71 -7.78
N ILE A 136 -24.46 6.93 -7.42
CA ILE A 136 -25.33 8.07 -7.19
C ILE A 136 -25.31 8.94 -8.44
N GLU A 137 -26.46 9.30 -8.95
CA GLU A 137 -26.61 10.22 -10.07
C GLU A 137 -27.44 11.42 -9.63
N LEU A 138 -26.97 12.62 -9.91
CA LEU A 138 -27.63 13.88 -9.58
C LEU A 138 -27.72 14.75 -10.83
N THR A 139 -28.80 15.49 -10.93
CA THR A 139 -29.02 16.46 -12.01
C THR A 139 -29.19 17.86 -11.41
N LEU A 140 -28.55 18.84 -12.02
CA LEU A 140 -28.65 20.25 -11.68
C LEU A 140 -28.92 21.05 -12.96
N THR A 141 -29.89 21.94 -12.94
CA THR A 141 -30.24 22.76 -14.07
C THR A 141 -30.07 24.26 -13.76
N SER A 142 -30.07 25.08 -14.80
CA SER A 142 -29.99 26.54 -14.67
C SER A 142 -31.14 27.17 -13.90
N GLN A 143 -32.26 26.42 -13.70
CA GLN A 143 -33.46 26.89 -12.97
C GLN A 143 -33.41 26.53 -11.48
N ASP A 144 -32.48 25.63 -11.08
CA ASP A 144 -32.37 25.16 -9.70
C ASP A 144 -31.65 26.20 -8.83
N SER A 145 -32.13 26.34 -7.62
CA SER A 145 -31.47 27.16 -6.62
C SER A 145 -30.26 26.43 -6.04
N LEU A 146 -29.05 26.95 -6.22
CA LEU A 146 -27.82 26.36 -5.69
C LEU A 146 -27.86 26.12 -4.18
N PRO A 147 -28.35 27.05 -3.33
CA PRO A 147 -28.47 26.80 -1.90
C PRO A 147 -29.38 25.63 -1.56
N ARG A 148 -30.50 25.48 -2.29
CA ARG A 148 -31.44 24.36 -2.11
C ARG A 148 -30.83 23.03 -2.58
N PHE A 149 -30.08 23.05 -3.69
CA PHE A 149 -29.38 21.87 -4.21
C PHE A 149 -28.28 21.40 -3.27
N LEU A 150 -27.53 22.32 -2.69
CA LEU A 150 -26.48 22.02 -1.71
C LEU A 150 -27.05 21.45 -0.40
N GLY A 151 -28.21 21.93 0.05
CA GLY A 151 -28.82 21.47 1.30
C GLY A 151 -27.83 21.51 2.48
N ASN A 152 -27.69 20.37 3.16
CA ASN A 152 -26.78 20.21 4.30
C ASN A 152 -25.41 19.57 3.92
N SER A 153 -25.05 19.58 2.63
CA SER A 153 -23.84 18.87 2.14
C SER A 153 -22.54 19.30 2.85
N PHE A 154 -22.41 20.59 3.17
CA PHE A 154 -21.23 21.09 3.91
C PHE A 154 -21.15 20.53 5.33
N GLU A 155 -22.29 20.38 6.01
CA GLU A 155 -22.35 19.83 7.35
C GLU A 155 -21.99 18.33 7.34
N VAL A 156 -22.49 17.59 6.36
CA VAL A 156 -22.17 16.17 6.17
C VAL A 156 -20.65 15.97 5.96
N ILE A 157 -20.03 16.80 5.11
CA ILE A 157 -18.59 16.74 4.88
C ILE A 157 -17.77 17.14 6.11
N SER A 158 -18.22 18.16 6.87
CA SER A 158 -17.51 18.62 8.07
C SER A 158 -17.48 17.58 9.20
N ARG A 159 -18.45 16.67 9.23
CA ARG A 159 -18.55 15.56 10.19
C ARG A 159 -17.77 14.32 9.77
N ARG A 160 -17.02 14.36 8.65
CA ARG A 160 -16.22 13.24 8.19
C ARG A 160 -15.19 12.87 9.25
N PRO A 161 -15.17 11.62 9.78
CA PRO A 161 -14.12 11.17 10.68
C PRO A 161 -12.77 11.21 9.95
N ARG A 162 -11.77 11.76 10.60
CA ARG A 162 -10.38 11.82 10.09
C ARG A 162 -9.67 10.49 10.25
#